data_c035a26098cdb8d08cd8b92bec699b7a
#
_entry.id   c035a26098cdb8d08cd8b92bec699b7a
#
_cell.length_a   1.000
_cell.length_b   1.000
_cell.length_c   1.000
_cell.angle_alpha   90.00
_cell.angle_beta   90.00
_cell.angle_gamma   90.00
#
_symmetry.space_group_name_H-M   'P 1'
#
loop_
_entity.id
_entity.type
_entity.pdbx_description
1 polymer ?
#
loop_
_entity_poly.entity_id
_entity_poly.type
_entity_poly.pdbx_seq_one_letter_code
_entity_poly.pdbx_strand_id
1 'polypeptide(L)'
;MKKIIILSFFLLLFVFSFAQQEATTTNGKKILIYQDGTWKSAQIETVSEIHPVSIEHLEMPRPGARDQIIKHTGYFLSFNSPCRIANWVAYELTAEETIAVVKRNDRFIPDPLLSSGPVSNADYKGSGYDRGHLAPSADMCYSYQTMAESFYLSNMAPQVPGFNRGIWSKLEAQVRQWAVDDKAVYVVTGTVLTTGLPTIGNNRITVPAYFYKVILDYTEPDIKGIAFIMPNQGSQESLQHYMVTIDSVERLTGTDFFYQLPDEQEKIIERTVDISKWSWSATKNQSKKEGSGSVQCKGVTKAGNQCKNKTTNPNGYCYLHQSQVGGVQTQDNQIKHATIKLTTSVQCSATTKKGKQCSRMTYSPNGKCWQHGGD
;
A
#
# COMPACT_ATOMS: atom_id res chain seq x y z
N MET A 1 -72.68 28.21 -19.77
CA MET A 1 -71.81 27.72 -18.68
C MET A 1 -71.51 26.27 -18.96
N LYS A 2 -70.29 25.94 -19.52
CA LYS A 2 -69.87 24.59 -19.84
C LYS A 2 -69.02 24.10 -18.68
N LYS A 3 -69.44 23.02 -17.98
CA LYS A 3 -68.70 22.36 -16.94
C LYS A 3 -67.66 21.45 -17.59
N ILE A 4 -66.34 21.71 -17.34
CA ILE A 4 -65.25 20.86 -17.73
C ILE A 4 -65.04 19.84 -16.58
N ILE A 5 -65.25 18.57 -16.91
CA ILE A 5 -64.91 17.44 -15.98
C ILE A 5 -63.48 17.06 -16.27
N ILE A 6 -62.56 17.30 -15.29
CA ILE A 6 -61.18 16.84 -15.34
C ILE A 6 -61.17 15.42 -14.78
N LEU A 7 -60.94 14.44 -15.66
CA LEU A 7 -60.74 13.04 -15.30
C LEU A 7 -59.28 12.82 -14.92
N SER A 8 -59.03 12.69 -13.63
CA SER A 8 -57.69 12.43 -13.11
C SER A 8 -57.36 10.95 -13.28
N PHE A 9 -56.45 10.64 -14.19
CA PHE A 9 -55.94 9.28 -14.44
C PHE A 9 -54.87 8.96 -13.41
N PHE A 10 -55.22 8.18 -12.38
CA PHE A 10 -54.25 7.67 -11.40
C PHE A 10 -53.51 6.46 -12.02
N LEU A 11 -52.26 6.66 -12.45
CA LEU A 11 -51.42 5.59 -12.93
C LEU A 11 -50.86 4.82 -11.71
N LEU A 12 -51.47 3.67 -11.38
CA LEU A 12 -50.95 2.74 -10.37
C LEU A 12 -49.71 2.06 -10.94
N LEU A 13 -48.52 2.47 -10.49
CA LEU A 13 -47.27 1.73 -10.68
C LEU A 13 -47.31 0.50 -9.79
N PHE A 14 -47.60 -0.66 -10.36
CA PHE A 14 -47.37 -1.94 -9.71
C PHE A 14 -45.85 -2.20 -9.64
N VAL A 15 -45.28 -1.98 -8.47
CA VAL A 15 -43.93 -2.49 -8.15
C VAL A 15 -44.08 -3.99 -7.91
N PHE A 16 -43.67 -4.81 -8.87
CA PHE A 16 -43.57 -6.24 -8.69
C PHE A 16 -42.40 -6.51 -7.73
N SER A 17 -42.71 -6.69 -6.44
CA SER A 17 -41.77 -7.23 -5.48
C SER A 17 -41.70 -8.75 -5.72
N PHE A 18 -40.58 -9.21 -6.25
CA PHE A 18 -40.32 -10.65 -6.38
C PHE A 18 -40.00 -11.20 -4.97
N ALA A 19 -41.01 -11.67 -4.27
CA ALA A 19 -40.84 -12.34 -3.00
C ALA A 19 -40.27 -13.75 -3.25
N GLN A 20 -39.02 -13.97 -2.88
CA GLN A 20 -38.41 -15.30 -2.79
C GLN A 20 -38.76 -15.89 -1.42
N GLN A 21 -39.17 -17.16 -1.37
CA GLN A 21 -39.40 -17.87 -0.11
C GLN A 21 -38.26 -18.83 0.17
N GLU A 22 -37.69 -18.75 1.37
CA GLU A 22 -36.77 -19.76 1.85
C GLU A 22 -37.55 -20.96 2.44
N ALA A 23 -37.16 -22.16 2.07
CA ALA A 23 -37.66 -23.40 2.63
C ALA A 23 -36.53 -24.34 3.00
N THR A 24 -36.78 -25.25 3.96
CA THR A 24 -35.82 -26.28 4.35
C THR A 24 -36.39 -27.63 3.94
N THR A 25 -35.63 -28.40 3.17
CA THR A 25 -36.00 -29.75 2.78
C THR A 25 -35.97 -30.71 3.98
N THR A 26 -36.63 -31.86 3.88
CA THR A 26 -36.67 -32.88 4.95
C THR A 26 -35.30 -33.45 5.36
N ASN A 27 -34.27 -33.26 4.48
CA ASN A 27 -32.88 -33.62 4.78
C ASN A 27 -32.03 -32.41 5.22
N GLY A 28 -32.66 -31.30 5.63
CA GLY A 28 -32.01 -30.14 6.22
C GLY A 28 -31.37 -29.15 5.21
N LYS A 29 -31.56 -29.35 3.91
CA LYS A 29 -31.03 -28.41 2.92
C LYS A 29 -31.97 -27.20 2.75
N LYS A 30 -31.43 -25.99 2.81
CA LYS A 30 -32.15 -24.76 2.49
C LYS A 30 -32.31 -24.62 0.97
N ILE A 31 -33.50 -24.24 0.53
CA ILE A 31 -33.83 -23.98 -0.87
C ILE A 31 -34.55 -22.65 -0.99
N LEU A 32 -34.37 -21.97 -2.14
CA LEU A 32 -35.16 -20.80 -2.55
C LEU A 32 -36.20 -21.26 -3.54
N ILE A 33 -37.46 -20.99 -3.23
CA ILE A 33 -38.62 -21.31 -4.08
C ILE A 33 -39.02 -20.02 -4.79
N TYR A 34 -39.16 -20.11 -6.13
CA TYR A 34 -39.63 -19.05 -6.99
C TYR A 34 -41.14 -19.17 -7.25
N GLN A 35 -41.79 -18.07 -7.62
CA GLN A 35 -43.23 -18.03 -7.89
C GLN A 35 -43.68 -18.93 -9.04
N ASP A 36 -42.79 -19.28 -9.94
CA ASP A 36 -43.03 -20.21 -11.05
C ASP A 36 -43.00 -21.68 -10.63
N GLY A 37 -42.82 -21.94 -9.33
CA GLY A 37 -42.73 -23.31 -8.77
C GLY A 37 -41.36 -23.94 -8.94
N THR A 38 -40.40 -23.25 -9.55
CA THR A 38 -39.00 -23.73 -9.60
C THR A 38 -38.30 -23.48 -8.27
N TRP A 39 -37.25 -24.24 -8.02
CA TRP A 39 -36.42 -24.06 -6.82
C TRP A 39 -34.95 -24.16 -7.16
N LYS A 40 -34.15 -23.43 -6.42
CA LYS A 40 -32.69 -23.60 -6.38
C LYS A 40 -32.26 -23.95 -4.97
N SER A 41 -31.23 -24.77 -4.84
CA SER A 41 -30.60 -24.94 -3.54
C SER A 41 -30.18 -23.57 -3.01
N ALA A 42 -30.70 -23.19 -1.84
CA ALA A 42 -30.12 -22.09 -1.08
C ALA A 42 -28.87 -22.66 -0.37
N GLN A 43 -28.01 -23.35 -1.11
CA GLN A 43 -26.67 -23.46 -0.65
C GLN A 43 -26.19 -22.01 -0.57
N ILE A 44 -26.02 -21.52 0.65
CA ILE A 44 -24.83 -20.73 0.92
C ILE A 44 -23.76 -21.59 0.29
N GLU A 45 -23.30 -21.23 -0.91
CA GLU A 45 -22.03 -21.74 -1.41
C GLU A 45 -21.13 -21.56 -0.22
N THR A 46 -20.83 -22.65 0.48
CA THR A 46 -19.74 -22.67 1.42
C THR A 46 -18.62 -22.18 0.56
N VAL A 47 -18.19 -20.94 0.81
CA VAL A 47 -17.05 -20.33 0.15
C VAL A 47 -16.03 -21.44 0.19
N SER A 48 -15.79 -22.08 -0.97
CA SER A 48 -14.73 -23.07 -1.08
C SER A 48 -13.52 -22.37 -0.54
N GLU A 49 -12.90 -22.94 0.49
CA GLU A 49 -11.76 -22.29 1.14
C GLU A 49 -10.89 -21.74 0.05
N ILE A 50 -10.73 -20.40 0.04
CA ILE A 50 -9.93 -19.72 -0.99
C ILE A 50 -8.50 -20.14 -0.68
N HIS A 51 -7.90 -20.94 -1.58
CA HIS A 51 -6.49 -21.30 -1.47
C HIS A 51 -5.68 -20.39 -2.39
N PRO A 52 -4.61 -19.76 -1.89
CA PRO A 52 -3.74 -18.93 -2.70
C PRO A 52 -3.11 -19.75 -3.82
N VAL A 53 -3.13 -19.18 -5.02
CA VAL A 53 -2.34 -19.66 -6.15
C VAL A 53 -1.20 -18.68 -6.40
N SER A 54 -0.04 -19.16 -6.84
CA SER A 54 1.08 -18.27 -7.17
C SER A 54 0.76 -17.49 -8.43
N ILE A 55 0.67 -16.18 -8.31
CA ILE A 55 0.39 -15.24 -9.40
C ILE A 55 1.51 -14.21 -9.45
N GLU A 56 2.14 -14.09 -10.61
CA GLU A 56 3.18 -13.07 -10.81
C GLU A 56 2.55 -11.70 -10.96
N HIS A 57 3.06 -10.73 -10.21
CA HIS A 57 2.58 -9.33 -10.21
C HIS A 57 1.08 -9.18 -9.91
N LEU A 58 0.61 -9.90 -8.88
CA LEU A 58 -0.79 -9.82 -8.43
C LEU A 58 -1.19 -8.40 -8.03
N GLU A 59 -0.23 -7.57 -7.60
CA GLU A 59 -0.44 -6.17 -7.27
C GLU A 59 -0.88 -5.31 -8.45
N MET A 60 -0.59 -5.73 -9.70
CA MET A 60 -0.85 -4.92 -10.88
C MET A 60 -2.34 -4.92 -11.26
N PRO A 61 -3.01 -3.75 -11.28
CA PRO A 61 -4.33 -3.63 -11.90
C PRO A 61 -4.28 -3.96 -13.40
N ARG A 62 -5.43 -4.34 -13.98
CA ARG A 62 -5.55 -4.57 -15.43
C ARG A 62 -5.11 -3.31 -16.19
N PRO A 63 -4.08 -3.40 -17.06
CA PRO A 63 -3.63 -2.25 -17.82
C PRO A 63 -4.71 -1.82 -18.83
N GLY A 64 -5.02 -0.54 -18.82
CA GLY A 64 -5.85 0.07 -19.87
C GLY A 64 -5.07 0.23 -21.18
N ALA A 65 -5.77 0.26 -22.32
CA ALA A 65 -5.14 0.38 -23.65
C ALA A 65 -4.26 1.64 -23.85
N ARG A 66 -4.40 2.64 -23.00
CA ARG A 66 -3.66 3.91 -23.08
C ARG A 66 -2.72 4.14 -21.89
N ASP A 67 -2.57 3.14 -21.02
CA ASP A 67 -1.74 3.27 -19.84
C ASP A 67 -0.26 3.24 -20.20
N GLN A 68 0.47 4.22 -19.71
CA GLN A 68 1.92 4.18 -19.70
C GLN A 68 2.38 3.49 -18.43
N ILE A 69 2.58 2.17 -18.51
CA ILE A 69 3.09 1.38 -17.38
C ILE A 69 4.59 1.53 -17.28
N ILE A 70 5.06 1.88 -16.09
CA ILE A 70 6.47 2.01 -15.75
C ILE A 70 6.77 1.03 -14.62
N LYS A 71 7.83 0.25 -14.79
CA LYS A 71 8.35 -0.68 -13.77
C LYS A 71 9.58 -0.07 -13.11
N HIS A 72 9.51 0.12 -11.81
CA HIS A 72 10.64 0.41 -10.94
C HIS A 72 11.03 -0.82 -10.12
N THR A 73 12.09 -0.74 -9.33
CA THR A 73 12.57 -1.88 -8.56
C THR A 73 11.56 -2.32 -7.51
N GLY A 74 10.88 -1.38 -6.85
CA GLY A 74 9.96 -1.67 -5.74
C GLY A 74 8.49 -1.47 -6.08
N TYR A 75 8.12 -1.00 -7.27
CA TYR A 75 6.72 -0.75 -7.62
C TYR A 75 6.51 -0.59 -9.12
N PHE A 76 5.26 -0.78 -9.54
CA PHE A 76 4.75 -0.39 -10.85
C PHE A 76 3.93 0.88 -10.74
N LEU A 77 3.82 1.65 -11.81
CA LEU A 77 2.88 2.75 -11.91
C LEU A 77 2.27 2.87 -13.30
N SER A 78 1.03 3.35 -13.37
CA SER A 78 0.38 3.84 -14.59
C SER A 78 0.41 5.37 -14.58
N PHE A 79 1.19 5.98 -15.50
CA PHE A 79 1.33 7.43 -15.54
C PHE A 79 0.30 8.08 -16.46
N ASN A 80 -0.41 9.07 -15.92
CA ASN A 80 -1.37 9.89 -16.65
C ASN A 80 -0.68 11.15 -17.17
N SER A 81 -0.19 11.09 -18.41
CA SER A 81 0.55 12.22 -19.03
C SER A 81 -0.26 13.52 -19.12
N PRO A 82 -1.57 13.53 -19.45
CA PRO A 82 -2.40 14.73 -19.39
C PRO A 82 -2.49 15.36 -18.01
N CYS A 83 -2.62 14.56 -16.96
CA CYS A 83 -2.76 15.00 -15.58
C CYS A 83 -1.43 15.20 -14.87
N ARG A 84 -0.32 14.70 -15.43
CA ARG A 84 1.05 14.78 -14.88
C ARG A 84 1.24 14.11 -13.53
N ILE A 85 0.41 13.10 -13.20
CA ILE A 85 0.50 12.25 -12.01
C ILE A 85 0.17 10.81 -12.38
N ALA A 86 0.44 9.86 -11.50
CA ALA A 86 0.03 8.48 -11.74
C ALA A 86 -1.49 8.30 -11.54
N ASN A 87 -2.11 7.44 -12.37
CA ASN A 87 -3.43 6.88 -12.11
C ASN A 87 -3.36 6.04 -10.85
N TRP A 88 -2.37 5.16 -10.79
CA TRP A 88 -2.09 4.28 -9.66
C TRP A 88 -0.59 3.92 -9.57
N VAL A 89 -0.19 3.51 -8.37
CA VAL A 89 1.10 2.87 -8.06
C VAL A 89 0.80 1.59 -7.31
N ALA A 90 1.43 0.49 -7.71
CA ALA A 90 1.15 -0.85 -7.19
C ALA A 90 2.44 -1.57 -6.77
N TYR A 91 2.39 -2.26 -5.63
CA TYR A 91 3.53 -3.02 -5.09
C TYR A 91 3.06 -4.10 -4.13
N GLU A 92 3.83 -5.16 -4.01
CA GLU A 92 3.79 -6.06 -2.86
C GLU A 92 4.60 -5.42 -1.71
N LEU A 93 4.15 -5.60 -0.48
CA LEU A 93 4.86 -5.22 0.73
C LEU A 93 4.94 -6.42 1.66
N THR A 94 6.11 -6.96 1.82
CA THR A 94 6.37 -8.06 2.76
C THR A 94 6.75 -7.56 4.15
N ALA A 95 6.61 -8.40 5.17
CA ALA A 95 7.02 -8.07 6.53
C ALA A 95 8.51 -7.67 6.61
N GLU A 96 9.36 -8.36 5.85
CA GLU A 96 10.80 -8.11 5.78
C GLU A 96 11.11 -6.72 5.19
N GLU A 97 10.36 -6.28 4.18
CA GLU A 97 10.53 -4.98 3.53
C GLU A 97 10.11 -3.80 4.41
N THR A 98 9.30 -4.05 5.45
CA THR A 98 8.98 -3.03 6.45
C THR A 98 10.16 -2.69 7.36
N ILE A 99 11.21 -3.53 7.35
CA ILE A 99 12.42 -3.31 8.16
C ILE A 99 13.31 -2.27 7.49
N ALA A 100 13.48 -1.13 8.13
CA ALA A 100 14.27 -0.03 7.58
C ALA A 100 15.77 -0.38 7.53
N VAL A 101 16.30 -0.59 6.33
CA VAL A 101 17.71 -0.81 6.03
C VAL A 101 18.40 0.52 5.70
N VAL A 102 17.68 1.43 5.06
CA VAL A 102 18.23 2.73 4.66
C VAL A 102 17.40 3.87 5.26
N LYS A 103 18.07 5.01 5.50
CA LYS A 103 17.41 6.21 5.97
C LYS A 103 16.68 6.91 4.82
N ARG A 104 15.58 7.59 5.14
CA ARG A 104 14.84 8.44 4.22
C ARG A 104 15.75 9.44 3.53
N ASN A 105 15.56 9.57 2.21
CA ASN A 105 16.33 10.47 1.36
C ASN A 105 15.35 11.42 0.65
N ASP A 106 15.22 12.65 1.12
CA ASP A 106 14.27 13.65 0.57
C ASP A 106 14.67 14.26 -0.79
N ARG A 107 15.36 13.49 -1.63
CA ARG A 107 15.82 13.92 -2.94
C ARG A 107 14.78 13.66 -4.03
N PHE A 108 13.82 14.55 -4.17
CA PHE A 108 12.83 14.51 -5.25
C PHE A 108 13.47 14.88 -6.59
N ILE A 109 13.34 14.00 -7.58
CA ILE A 109 13.88 14.18 -8.93
C ILE A 109 12.88 13.72 -10.00
N PRO A 110 12.95 14.26 -11.23
CA PRO A 110 12.17 13.71 -12.33
C PRO A 110 12.46 12.25 -12.55
N ASP A 111 11.44 11.50 -12.92
CA ASP A 111 11.56 10.09 -13.25
C ASP A 111 12.27 9.92 -14.60
N PRO A 112 13.41 9.21 -14.65
CA PRO A 112 14.17 9.04 -15.89
C PRO A 112 13.48 8.17 -16.93
N LEU A 113 12.46 7.38 -16.54
CA LEU A 113 11.70 6.50 -17.42
C LEU A 113 10.50 7.20 -18.07
N LEU A 114 10.15 8.40 -17.62
CA LEU A 114 9.11 9.21 -18.26
C LEU A 114 9.66 9.95 -19.48
N SER A 115 9.11 9.64 -20.65
CA SER A 115 9.43 10.34 -21.91
C SER A 115 8.68 11.67 -22.07
N SER A 116 7.57 11.86 -21.41
CA SER A 116 6.69 13.04 -21.53
C SER A 116 6.99 14.06 -20.44
N GLY A 117 7.63 15.16 -20.82
CA GLY A 117 7.88 16.42 -20.13
C GLY A 117 7.98 16.40 -18.59
N PRO A 118 9.04 16.91 -18.02
CA PRO A 118 9.35 16.68 -16.60
C PRO A 118 8.38 17.42 -15.68
N VAL A 119 7.75 16.68 -14.77
CA VAL A 119 7.25 17.25 -13.52
C VAL A 119 8.49 17.71 -12.73
N SER A 120 8.45 18.90 -12.16
CA SER A 120 9.61 19.47 -11.47
C SER A 120 9.26 19.88 -10.03
N ASN A 121 10.29 20.00 -9.19
CA ASN A 121 10.11 20.53 -7.84
C ASN A 121 9.59 21.99 -7.84
N ALA A 122 9.83 22.74 -8.91
CA ALA A 122 9.36 24.12 -9.06
C ALA A 122 7.82 24.19 -9.12
N ASP A 123 7.15 23.15 -9.64
CA ASP A 123 5.69 23.10 -9.73
C ASP A 123 5.02 23.04 -8.35
N TYR A 124 5.67 22.42 -7.39
CA TYR A 124 5.17 22.31 -6.01
C TYR A 124 5.56 23.49 -5.12
N LYS A 125 6.60 24.24 -5.49
CA LYS A 125 7.11 25.36 -4.67
C LYS A 125 6.07 26.47 -4.56
N GLY A 126 5.64 26.76 -3.33
CA GLY A 126 4.64 27.81 -3.08
C GLY A 126 3.21 27.46 -3.47
N SER A 127 2.93 26.22 -3.92
CA SER A 127 1.60 25.77 -4.32
C SER A 127 0.64 25.56 -3.16
N GLY A 128 1.15 25.40 -1.93
CA GLY A 128 0.35 25.02 -0.75
C GLY A 128 0.16 23.50 -0.61
N TYR A 129 0.67 22.70 -1.54
CA TYR A 129 0.58 21.25 -1.51
C TYR A 129 1.93 20.59 -1.21
N ASP A 130 1.88 19.47 -0.51
CA ASP A 130 3.02 18.58 -0.36
C ASP A 130 3.21 17.72 -1.61
N ARG A 131 4.43 17.26 -1.84
CA ARG A 131 4.73 16.15 -2.75
C ARG A 131 4.36 14.86 -2.03
N GLY A 132 3.09 14.46 -2.13
CA GLY A 132 2.57 13.28 -1.47
C GLY A 132 2.95 12.02 -2.23
N HIS A 133 3.52 11.05 -1.52
CA HIS A 133 3.89 9.75 -2.08
C HIS A 133 2.64 8.90 -2.34
N LEU A 134 2.66 8.12 -3.41
CA LEU A 134 1.71 7.03 -3.66
C LEU A 134 2.27 5.71 -3.12
N ALA A 135 3.50 5.31 -3.48
CA ALA A 135 4.29 4.32 -2.77
C ALA A 135 5.15 5.03 -1.72
N PRO A 136 4.86 4.86 -0.41
CA PRO A 136 5.54 5.59 0.65
C PRO A 136 7.02 5.25 0.74
N SER A 137 7.87 6.24 1.02
CA SER A 137 9.30 5.98 1.23
C SER A 137 9.59 5.06 2.42
N ALA A 138 8.66 4.94 3.37
CA ALA A 138 8.78 4.02 4.48
C ALA A 138 8.53 2.55 4.09
N ASP A 139 7.77 2.31 3.01
CA ASP A 139 7.54 0.99 2.43
C ASP A 139 8.69 0.59 1.48
N MET A 140 9.49 1.58 1.04
CA MET A 140 10.63 1.41 0.11
C MET A 140 11.98 1.52 0.81
N CYS A 141 12.03 1.36 2.14
CA CYS A 141 13.23 1.57 2.95
C CYS A 141 14.15 0.33 3.05
N TYR A 142 13.83 -0.74 2.37
CA TYR A 142 14.58 -1.99 2.39
C TYR A 142 15.81 -1.99 1.47
N SER A 143 15.96 -1.01 0.56
CA SER A 143 17.16 -0.83 -0.24
C SER A 143 17.43 0.62 -0.62
N TYR A 144 18.68 0.95 -0.98
CA TYR A 144 19.02 2.30 -1.50
C TYR A 144 18.31 2.61 -2.81
N GLN A 145 18.13 1.61 -3.66
CA GLN A 145 17.50 1.76 -4.97
C GLN A 145 16.02 2.08 -4.81
N THR A 146 15.27 1.26 -4.09
CA THR A 146 13.84 1.45 -3.87
C THR A 146 13.54 2.75 -3.12
N MET A 147 14.37 3.10 -2.11
CA MET A 147 14.30 4.39 -1.44
C MET A 147 14.50 5.56 -2.41
N ALA A 148 15.50 5.50 -3.29
CA ALA A 148 15.76 6.57 -4.25
C ALA A 148 14.63 6.71 -5.28
N GLU A 149 14.14 5.60 -5.79
CA GLU A 149 13.03 5.55 -6.75
C GLU A 149 11.72 6.04 -6.16
N SER A 150 11.46 5.78 -4.86
CA SER A 150 10.27 6.30 -4.19
C SER A 150 10.15 7.83 -4.23
N PHE A 151 11.27 8.55 -4.44
CA PHE A 151 11.31 10.02 -4.59
C PHE A 151 11.23 10.51 -6.03
N TYR A 152 10.95 9.65 -7.00
CA TYR A 152 10.64 10.10 -8.35
C TYR A 152 9.32 10.88 -8.35
N LEU A 153 9.30 11.99 -9.12
CA LEU A 153 8.13 12.86 -9.20
C LEU A 153 6.92 12.19 -9.87
N SER A 154 7.13 11.09 -10.57
CA SER A 154 6.06 10.22 -11.08
C SER A 154 5.26 9.51 -9.97
N ASN A 155 5.90 9.25 -8.84
CA ASN A 155 5.30 8.68 -7.63
C ASN A 155 4.65 9.75 -6.73
N MET A 156 4.64 11.02 -7.15
CA MET A 156 4.13 12.15 -6.36
C MET A 156 2.81 12.66 -6.90
N ALA A 157 1.89 13.00 -5.98
CA ALA A 157 0.69 13.75 -6.29
C ALA A 157 0.52 14.93 -5.31
N PRO A 158 -0.11 16.04 -5.73
CA PRO A 158 -0.38 17.16 -4.84
C PRO A 158 -1.33 16.76 -3.72
N GLN A 159 -0.83 16.74 -2.50
CA GLN A 159 -1.60 16.42 -1.29
C GLN A 159 -1.67 17.62 -0.35
N VAL A 160 -2.84 17.90 0.21
CA VAL A 160 -2.98 18.89 1.29
C VAL A 160 -2.12 18.47 2.48
N PRO A 161 -1.29 19.36 3.09
CA PRO A 161 -0.41 18.99 4.20
C PRO A 161 -1.11 18.29 5.36
N GLY A 162 -2.32 18.75 5.72
CA GLY A 162 -3.13 18.11 6.78
C GLY A 162 -3.61 16.71 6.43
N PHE A 163 -3.79 16.39 5.16
CA PHE A 163 -4.07 15.06 4.67
C PHE A 163 -2.80 14.19 4.69
N ASN A 164 -1.78 14.61 3.94
CA ASN A 164 -0.53 13.87 3.76
C ASN A 164 0.14 13.51 5.10
N ARG A 165 0.31 14.49 5.98
CA ARG A 165 0.99 14.33 7.27
C ARG A 165 0.05 13.83 8.39
N GLY A 166 -1.24 13.74 8.11
CA GLY A 166 -2.31 13.36 9.03
C GLY A 166 -2.87 11.98 8.78
N ILE A 167 -4.13 11.93 8.33
CA ILE A 167 -4.89 10.67 8.18
C ILE A 167 -4.26 9.72 7.15
N TRP A 168 -3.65 10.25 6.07
CA TRP A 168 -2.99 9.44 5.04
C TRP A 168 -1.76 8.72 5.61
N SER A 169 -0.90 9.44 6.33
CA SER A 169 0.25 8.83 7.02
C SER A 169 -0.14 7.76 8.05
N LYS A 170 -1.32 7.91 8.70
CA LYS A 170 -1.86 6.87 9.60
C LYS A 170 -2.26 5.62 8.82
N LEU A 171 -2.88 5.78 7.64
CA LEU A 171 -3.23 4.64 6.78
C LEU A 171 -1.98 3.91 6.29
N GLU A 172 -0.95 4.64 5.84
CA GLU A 172 0.33 4.05 5.43
C GLU A 172 0.98 3.24 6.57
N ALA A 173 0.96 3.78 7.79
CA ALA A 173 1.47 3.07 8.96
C ALA A 173 0.64 1.82 9.29
N GLN A 174 -0.67 1.87 9.10
CA GLN A 174 -1.57 0.73 9.30
C GLN A 174 -1.33 -0.36 8.26
N VAL A 175 -1.09 -0.01 6.99
CA VAL A 175 -0.75 -0.97 5.92
C VAL A 175 0.55 -1.71 6.24
N ARG A 176 1.59 -1.00 6.71
CA ARG A 176 2.84 -1.66 7.16
C ARG A 176 2.60 -2.61 8.34
N GLN A 177 1.69 -2.26 9.26
CA GLN A 177 1.35 -3.17 10.35
C GLN A 177 0.67 -4.43 9.81
N TRP A 178 -0.24 -4.32 8.84
CA TRP A 178 -0.85 -5.49 8.20
C TRP A 178 0.17 -6.36 7.46
N ALA A 179 1.11 -5.75 6.74
CA ALA A 179 2.19 -6.50 6.11
C ALA A 179 3.02 -7.31 7.13
N VAL A 180 3.22 -6.78 8.35
CA VAL A 180 3.90 -7.51 9.43
C VAL A 180 3.02 -8.62 10.00
N ASP A 181 1.73 -8.36 10.21
CA ASP A 181 0.80 -9.31 10.83
C ASP A 181 0.45 -10.47 9.88
N ASP A 182 0.26 -10.16 8.60
CA ASP A 182 -0.20 -11.10 7.56
C ASP A 182 0.98 -11.59 6.65
N LYS A 183 2.23 -11.24 6.97
CA LYS A 183 3.50 -11.55 6.27
C LYS A 183 3.70 -10.76 4.97
N ALA A 184 2.67 -10.55 4.18
CA ALA A 184 2.70 -9.75 2.97
C ALA A 184 1.31 -9.18 2.67
N VAL A 185 1.27 -8.02 2.01
CA VAL A 185 0.05 -7.45 1.43
C VAL A 185 0.36 -6.87 0.05
N TYR A 186 -0.61 -6.97 -0.85
CA TYR A 186 -0.57 -6.29 -2.16
C TYR A 186 -1.28 -4.96 -2.03
N VAL A 187 -0.64 -3.89 -2.49
CA VAL A 187 -1.09 -2.51 -2.29
C VAL A 187 -1.21 -1.78 -3.61
N VAL A 188 -2.38 -1.21 -3.88
CA VAL A 188 -2.57 -0.27 -4.98
C VAL A 188 -3.01 1.07 -4.43
N THR A 189 -2.24 2.11 -4.69
CA THR A 189 -2.54 3.48 -4.27
C THR A 189 -2.76 4.35 -5.49
N GLY A 190 -3.82 5.12 -5.53
CA GLY A 190 -4.05 5.97 -6.69
C GLY A 190 -4.89 7.21 -6.41
N THR A 191 -5.19 7.89 -7.50
CA THR A 191 -5.89 9.18 -7.50
C THR A 191 -7.20 9.07 -8.27
N VAL A 192 -8.24 9.74 -7.79
CA VAL A 192 -9.50 9.84 -8.53
C VAL A 192 -9.44 11.07 -9.43
N LEU A 193 -9.31 10.80 -10.73
CA LEU A 193 -9.16 11.83 -11.76
C LEU A 193 -10.47 12.07 -12.47
N THR A 194 -11.07 13.24 -12.25
CA THR A 194 -12.28 13.71 -12.91
C THR A 194 -11.99 14.95 -13.73
N THR A 195 -12.92 15.33 -14.61
CA THR A 195 -12.79 16.57 -15.38
C THR A 195 -12.89 17.79 -14.48
N GLY A 196 -12.18 18.88 -14.84
CA GLY A 196 -12.29 20.18 -14.15
C GLY A 196 -11.50 20.28 -12.83
N LEU A 197 -10.64 19.32 -12.50
CA LEU A 197 -9.80 19.43 -11.33
C LEU A 197 -8.80 20.59 -11.43
N PRO A 198 -8.48 21.27 -10.32
CA PRO A 198 -7.45 22.32 -10.30
C PRO A 198 -6.08 21.77 -10.60
N THR A 199 -5.15 22.66 -11.00
CA THR A 199 -3.77 22.31 -11.31
C THR A 199 -2.79 23.23 -10.58
N ILE A 200 -1.57 22.73 -10.33
CA ILE A 200 -0.46 23.52 -9.76
C ILE A 200 0.72 23.60 -10.73
N GLY A 201 1.53 24.62 -10.54
CA GLY A 201 2.78 24.84 -11.27
C GLY A 201 2.62 25.11 -12.76
N ASN A 202 3.75 25.38 -13.41
CA ASN A 202 3.79 25.67 -14.84
C ASN A 202 3.47 24.44 -15.70
N ASN A 203 3.77 23.24 -15.19
CA ASN A 203 3.46 21.98 -15.87
C ASN A 203 2.01 21.50 -15.67
N ARG A 204 1.18 22.30 -14.96
CA ARG A 204 -0.25 22.02 -14.73
C ARG A 204 -0.50 20.62 -14.14
N ILE A 205 0.19 20.32 -13.04
CA ILE A 205 0.00 19.06 -12.32
C ILE A 205 -1.40 19.06 -11.71
N THR A 206 -2.22 18.08 -12.04
CA THR A 206 -3.58 17.96 -11.52
C THR A 206 -3.58 17.71 -10.02
N VAL A 207 -4.48 18.40 -9.30
CA VAL A 207 -4.70 18.21 -7.86
C VAL A 207 -5.89 17.27 -7.69
N PRO A 208 -5.71 16.01 -7.26
CA PRO A 208 -6.82 15.09 -7.05
C PRO A 208 -7.73 15.56 -5.92
N ALA A 209 -9.05 15.40 -6.10
CA ALA A 209 -10.01 15.63 -5.02
C ALA A 209 -10.04 14.48 -4.02
N TYR A 210 -9.76 13.25 -4.47
CA TYR A 210 -9.74 12.04 -3.65
C TYR A 210 -8.53 11.17 -3.99
N PHE A 211 -8.06 10.46 -2.98
CA PHE A 211 -7.09 9.38 -3.07
C PHE A 211 -7.74 8.08 -2.66
N TYR A 212 -7.29 6.98 -3.24
CA TYR A 212 -7.69 5.66 -2.80
C TYR A 212 -6.47 4.79 -2.47
N LYS A 213 -6.70 3.79 -1.65
CA LYS A 213 -5.74 2.72 -1.37
C LYS A 213 -6.51 1.42 -1.29
N VAL A 214 -6.12 0.45 -2.11
CA VAL A 214 -6.67 -0.91 -2.17
C VAL A 214 -5.62 -1.86 -1.63
N ILE A 215 -6.00 -2.74 -0.74
CA ILE A 215 -5.10 -3.69 -0.07
C ILE A 215 -5.71 -5.08 -0.17
N LEU A 216 -4.90 -6.04 -0.58
CA LEU A 216 -5.20 -7.46 -0.58
C LEU A 216 -4.20 -8.20 0.31
N ASP A 217 -4.68 -8.93 1.29
CA ASP A 217 -3.97 -10.03 1.91
C ASP A 217 -4.37 -11.31 1.19
N TYR A 218 -3.42 -11.94 0.52
CA TYR A 218 -3.62 -13.19 -0.21
C TYR A 218 -2.86 -14.35 0.45
N THR A 219 -2.77 -14.32 1.78
CA THR A 219 -2.10 -15.34 2.59
C THR A 219 -3.12 -16.13 3.42
N GLU A 220 -2.87 -17.44 3.60
CA GLU A 220 -3.70 -18.22 4.52
C GLU A 220 -3.44 -17.82 5.98
N PRO A 221 -4.45 -17.96 6.88
CA PRO A 221 -5.75 -18.60 6.65
C PRO A 221 -6.85 -17.63 6.20
N ASP A 222 -6.67 -16.32 6.24
CA ASP A 222 -7.72 -15.31 6.10
C ASP A 222 -7.51 -14.40 4.87
N ILE A 223 -7.63 -14.97 3.67
CA ILE A 223 -7.59 -14.16 2.44
C ILE A 223 -8.70 -13.09 2.50
N LYS A 224 -8.32 -11.82 2.31
CA LYS A 224 -9.21 -10.68 2.52
C LYS A 224 -8.76 -9.44 1.75
N GLY A 225 -9.75 -8.64 1.32
CA GLY A 225 -9.52 -7.35 0.68
C GLY A 225 -10.13 -6.20 1.48
N ILE A 226 -9.55 -5.02 1.36
CA ILE A 226 -10.06 -3.77 1.94
C ILE A 226 -9.64 -2.60 1.07
N ALA A 227 -10.49 -1.59 0.99
CA ALA A 227 -10.15 -0.36 0.29
C ALA A 227 -10.55 0.88 1.09
N PHE A 228 -9.94 2.00 0.73
CA PHE A 228 -10.19 3.31 1.31
C PHE A 228 -10.34 4.34 0.21
N ILE A 229 -11.34 5.22 0.33
CA ILE A 229 -11.47 6.43 -0.49
C ILE A 229 -11.45 7.62 0.47
N MET A 230 -10.47 8.50 0.30
CA MET A 230 -10.26 9.63 1.21
C MET A 230 -10.23 10.96 0.45
N PRO A 231 -10.96 12.00 0.89
CA PRO A 231 -10.82 13.32 0.31
C PRO A 231 -9.42 13.88 0.60
N ASN A 232 -8.89 14.67 -0.33
CA ASN A 232 -7.59 15.34 -0.19
C ASN A 232 -7.69 16.52 0.79
N GLN A 233 -8.01 16.21 2.04
CA GLN A 233 -8.16 17.19 3.13
C GLN A 233 -7.79 16.57 4.48
N GLY A 234 -7.35 17.40 5.43
CA GLY A 234 -7.07 16.94 6.79
C GLY A 234 -8.32 16.42 7.49
N SER A 235 -8.17 15.36 8.29
CA SER A 235 -9.26 14.74 9.03
C SER A 235 -8.82 14.25 10.40
N GLN A 236 -9.77 14.23 11.34
CA GLN A 236 -9.65 13.62 12.68
C GLN A 236 -10.46 12.32 12.78
N GLU A 237 -11.16 11.94 11.73
CA GLU A 237 -11.93 10.70 11.67
C GLU A 237 -11.03 9.47 11.81
N SER A 238 -11.63 8.33 12.17
CA SER A 238 -10.93 7.05 12.15
C SER A 238 -10.71 6.57 10.72
N LEU A 239 -9.75 5.67 10.52
CA LEU A 239 -9.51 5.05 9.21
C LEU A 239 -10.76 4.30 8.73
N GLN A 240 -11.47 3.65 9.66
CA GLN A 240 -12.68 2.87 9.38
C GLN A 240 -13.80 3.72 8.75
N HIS A 241 -13.83 5.02 9.00
CA HIS A 241 -14.80 5.95 8.37
C HIS A 241 -14.67 5.99 6.84
N TYR A 242 -13.48 5.71 6.32
CA TYR A 242 -13.17 5.80 4.88
C TYR A 242 -13.13 4.46 4.17
N MET A 243 -13.44 3.37 4.90
CA MET A 243 -13.45 2.03 4.33
C MET A 243 -14.55 1.86 3.31
N VAL A 244 -14.22 1.17 2.24
CA VAL A 244 -15.12 0.76 1.17
C VAL A 244 -14.71 -0.63 0.66
N THR A 245 -15.56 -1.26 -0.13
CA THR A 245 -15.20 -2.46 -0.89
C THR A 245 -14.29 -2.10 -2.06
N ILE A 246 -13.52 -3.07 -2.56
CA ILE A 246 -12.69 -2.90 -3.76
C ILE A 246 -13.58 -2.54 -4.95
N ASP A 247 -14.70 -3.25 -5.18
CA ASP A 247 -15.74 -2.91 -6.15
C ASP A 247 -16.16 -1.43 -6.14
N SER A 248 -16.14 -0.79 -4.97
CA SER A 248 -16.52 0.63 -4.87
C SER A 248 -15.44 1.55 -5.46
N VAL A 249 -14.17 1.17 -5.32
CA VAL A 249 -13.06 1.88 -5.97
C VAL A 249 -13.07 1.64 -7.46
N GLU A 250 -13.33 0.42 -7.91
CA GLU A 250 -13.43 0.06 -9.33
C GLU A 250 -14.53 0.84 -10.05
N ARG A 251 -15.73 0.89 -9.46
CA ARG A 251 -16.84 1.70 -10.01
C ARG A 251 -16.50 3.18 -10.12
N LEU A 252 -15.68 3.69 -9.20
CA LEU A 252 -15.30 5.09 -9.18
C LEU A 252 -14.21 5.43 -10.20
N THR A 253 -13.25 4.51 -10.40
CA THR A 253 -12.03 4.75 -11.18
C THR A 253 -12.04 4.10 -12.56
N GLY A 254 -12.84 3.06 -12.74
CA GLY A 254 -12.81 2.19 -13.92
C GLY A 254 -11.58 1.29 -13.99
N THR A 255 -10.84 1.20 -12.88
CA THR A 255 -9.66 0.33 -12.74
C THR A 255 -10.12 -1.03 -12.23
N ASP A 256 -9.64 -2.10 -12.83
CA ASP A 256 -9.92 -3.50 -12.48
C ASP A 256 -8.71 -4.01 -11.68
N PHE A 257 -8.92 -4.25 -10.38
CA PHE A 257 -7.86 -4.68 -9.46
C PHE A 257 -7.82 -6.20 -9.39
N PHE A 258 -6.67 -6.76 -9.11
CA PHE A 258 -6.45 -8.20 -8.85
C PHE A 258 -7.08 -9.13 -9.90
N TYR A 259 -7.28 -8.66 -11.11
CA TYR A 259 -7.92 -9.35 -12.26
C TYR A 259 -7.25 -10.69 -12.64
N GLN A 260 -6.09 -10.97 -12.09
CA GLN A 260 -5.39 -12.25 -12.29
C GLN A 260 -5.92 -13.35 -11.35
N LEU A 261 -6.70 -12.98 -10.32
CA LEU A 261 -7.34 -13.96 -9.45
C LEU A 261 -8.35 -14.81 -10.22
N PRO A 262 -8.61 -16.05 -9.78
CA PRO A 262 -9.76 -16.80 -10.29
C PRO A 262 -11.06 -16.01 -10.07
N ASP A 263 -11.92 -15.90 -11.09
CA ASP A 263 -13.12 -15.04 -11.12
C ASP A 263 -13.99 -15.12 -9.86
N GLU A 264 -14.19 -16.33 -9.30
CA GLU A 264 -15.01 -16.51 -8.10
C GLU A 264 -14.31 -15.98 -6.82
N GLN A 265 -12.97 -16.05 -6.77
CA GLN A 265 -12.19 -15.51 -5.66
C GLN A 265 -12.16 -13.98 -5.72
N GLU A 266 -11.83 -13.44 -6.89
CA GLU A 266 -11.85 -12.01 -7.19
C GLU A 266 -13.17 -11.39 -6.75
N LYS A 267 -14.28 -11.89 -7.27
CA LYS A 267 -15.64 -11.43 -6.98
C LYS A 267 -16.00 -11.46 -5.49
N ILE A 268 -15.56 -12.46 -4.73
CA ILE A 268 -15.84 -12.53 -3.29
C ILE A 268 -15.00 -11.51 -2.55
N ILE A 269 -13.70 -11.41 -2.86
CA ILE A 269 -12.74 -10.53 -2.20
C ILE A 269 -13.13 -9.07 -2.43
N GLU A 270 -13.50 -8.71 -3.65
CA GLU A 270 -13.73 -7.32 -4.04
C GLU A 270 -15.04 -6.74 -3.54
N ARG A 271 -16.10 -7.56 -3.45
CA ARG A 271 -17.42 -7.12 -2.98
C ARG A 271 -17.58 -7.08 -1.46
N THR A 272 -16.64 -7.65 -0.70
CA THR A 272 -16.79 -7.81 0.75
C THR A 272 -15.68 -7.13 1.52
N VAL A 273 -16.04 -6.55 2.67
CA VAL A 273 -15.08 -6.09 3.68
C VAL A 273 -15.52 -6.65 5.02
N ASP A 274 -14.68 -7.50 5.60
CA ASP A 274 -14.86 -7.96 6.98
C ASP A 274 -13.82 -7.27 7.87
N ILE A 275 -14.25 -6.23 8.56
CA ILE A 275 -13.40 -5.42 9.44
C ILE A 275 -12.78 -6.24 10.58
N SER A 276 -13.44 -7.32 11.02
CA SER A 276 -12.99 -8.16 12.14
C SER A 276 -11.75 -8.99 11.78
N LYS A 277 -11.52 -9.23 10.49
CA LYS A 277 -10.35 -9.94 9.98
C LYS A 277 -9.09 -9.08 9.89
N TRP A 278 -9.20 -7.77 10.02
CA TRP A 278 -8.08 -6.85 9.97
C TRP A 278 -7.67 -6.43 11.37
N SER A 279 -6.37 -6.53 11.67
CA SER A 279 -5.82 -5.97 12.90
C SER A 279 -5.81 -4.44 12.83
N TRP A 280 -6.28 -3.78 13.88
CA TRP A 280 -6.25 -2.33 13.94
C TRP A 280 -5.32 -1.88 15.05
N SER A 281 -4.34 -1.03 14.70
CA SER A 281 -3.53 -0.37 15.71
C SER A 281 -4.48 0.39 16.63
N ALA A 282 -4.49 0.05 17.91
CA ALA A 282 -5.30 0.77 18.87
C ALA A 282 -4.97 2.27 18.74
N THR A 283 -5.97 3.06 18.37
CA THR A 283 -5.87 4.51 18.48
C THR A 283 -5.41 4.74 19.91
N LYS A 284 -4.22 5.32 20.09
CA LYS A 284 -3.78 5.76 21.42
C LYS A 284 -4.72 6.87 21.85
N ASN A 285 -5.93 6.51 22.25
CA ASN A 285 -6.66 7.31 23.19
C ASN A 285 -5.73 7.43 24.39
N GLN A 286 -5.41 8.65 24.76
CA GLN A 286 -4.63 8.98 25.94
C GLN A 286 -5.33 8.43 27.21
N SER A 287 -5.36 7.12 27.37
CA SER A 287 -5.38 6.52 28.68
C SER A 287 -3.92 6.63 29.17
N LYS A 288 -3.67 7.47 30.14
CA LYS A 288 -2.45 7.44 30.94
C LYS A 288 -2.08 5.99 31.17
N LYS A 289 -1.05 5.47 30.46
CA LYS A 289 -0.42 4.22 30.82
C LYS A 289 0.18 4.45 32.19
N GLU A 290 -0.39 3.80 33.19
CA GLU A 290 0.35 3.46 34.39
C GLU A 290 1.60 2.70 33.95
N GLY A 291 2.75 3.19 34.42
CA GLY A 291 4.09 2.89 34.07
C GLY A 291 4.42 1.43 33.72
N SER A 292 4.69 1.18 32.46
CA SER A 292 5.77 0.27 32.12
C SER A 292 7.06 1.11 32.10
N GLY A 293 7.73 1.18 33.24
CA GLY A 293 8.94 1.94 33.40
C GLY A 293 9.99 1.49 32.38
N SER A 294 10.48 2.40 31.52
CA SER A 294 11.65 2.11 30.72
C SER A 294 12.81 1.79 31.67
N VAL A 295 13.43 0.63 31.48
CA VAL A 295 14.60 0.18 32.25
C VAL A 295 15.88 0.51 31.49
N GLN A 296 16.98 0.69 32.20
CA GLN A 296 18.28 0.82 31.56
C GLN A 296 18.63 -0.49 30.86
N CYS A 297 19.18 -0.39 29.63
CA CYS A 297 19.61 -1.55 28.87
C CYS A 297 20.60 -2.40 29.63
N LYS A 298 20.39 -3.73 29.70
CA LYS A 298 21.27 -4.70 30.34
C LYS A 298 22.53 -4.97 29.52
N GLY A 299 22.57 -4.53 28.26
CA GLY A 299 23.68 -4.79 27.35
C GLY A 299 24.96 -4.04 27.74
N VAL A 300 26.09 -4.61 27.33
CA VAL A 300 27.42 -4.05 27.56
C VAL A 300 27.99 -3.52 26.25
N THR A 301 28.56 -2.32 26.27
CA THR A 301 29.18 -1.68 25.10
C THR A 301 30.51 -2.39 24.76
N LYS A 302 31.03 -2.13 23.56
CA LYS A 302 32.38 -2.66 23.16
C LYS A 302 33.52 -2.27 24.10
N ALA A 303 33.33 -1.21 24.87
CA ALA A 303 34.32 -0.75 25.89
C ALA A 303 34.10 -1.38 27.26
N GLY A 304 33.23 -2.39 27.39
CA GLY A 304 32.99 -3.10 28.66
C GLY A 304 32.04 -2.35 29.62
N ASN A 305 31.51 -1.19 29.28
CA ASN A 305 30.61 -0.44 30.14
C ASN A 305 29.15 -0.81 29.89
N GLN A 306 28.33 -0.74 30.93
CA GLN A 306 26.87 -0.91 30.77
C GLN A 306 26.31 0.15 29.81
N CYS A 307 25.42 -0.29 28.90
CA CYS A 307 24.74 0.60 27.95
C CYS A 307 23.85 1.61 28.67
N LYS A 308 24.03 2.91 28.37
CA LYS A 308 23.24 4.00 28.97
C LYS A 308 21.85 4.18 28.35
N ASN A 309 21.51 3.47 27.26
CA ASN A 309 20.21 3.53 26.62
C ASN A 309 19.13 2.94 27.54
N LYS A 310 17.96 3.55 27.53
CA LYS A 310 16.75 2.98 28.14
C LYS A 310 15.97 2.17 27.11
N THR A 311 15.27 1.14 27.57
CA THR A 311 14.45 0.26 26.71
C THR A 311 13.15 -0.12 27.41
N THR A 312 12.11 -0.28 26.63
CA THR A 312 10.84 -0.86 27.06
C THR A 312 10.69 -2.33 26.65
N ASN A 313 11.71 -2.88 25.97
CA ASN A 313 11.69 -4.29 25.57
C ASN A 313 11.62 -5.20 26.80
N PRO A 314 10.72 -6.21 26.81
CA PRO A 314 10.56 -7.12 27.95
C PRO A 314 11.83 -7.86 28.37
N ASN A 315 12.75 -8.11 27.41
CA ASN A 315 14.05 -8.76 27.68
C ASN A 315 15.07 -7.82 28.34
N GLY A 316 14.79 -6.50 28.41
CA GLY A 316 15.65 -5.51 29.04
C GLY A 316 16.85 -5.07 28.22
N TYR A 317 16.94 -5.42 26.92
CA TYR A 317 18.02 -5.01 26.02
C TYR A 317 17.52 -4.00 24.99
N CYS A 318 18.25 -2.90 24.76
CA CYS A 318 17.93 -1.95 23.69
C CYS A 318 18.24 -2.56 22.30
N TYR A 319 17.77 -1.92 21.25
CA TYR A 319 17.95 -2.39 19.87
C TYR A 319 19.41 -2.66 19.46
N LEU A 320 20.38 -1.97 20.06
CA LEU A 320 21.82 -2.17 19.81
C LEU A 320 22.39 -3.43 20.48
N HIS A 321 21.70 -3.99 21.46
CA HIS A 321 22.21 -5.10 22.29
C HIS A 321 21.29 -6.33 22.27
N GLN A 322 20.41 -6.45 21.27
CA GLN A 322 19.55 -7.63 21.11
C GLN A 322 20.35 -8.93 20.93
N SER A 323 21.52 -8.84 20.29
CA SER A 323 22.44 -9.99 20.14
C SER A 323 23.04 -10.51 21.44
N GLN A 324 22.89 -9.76 22.55
CA GLN A 324 23.38 -10.17 23.88
C GLN A 324 22.29 -10.87 24.71
N VAL A 325 21.12 -11.08 24.18
CA VAL A 325 20.02 -11.81 24.81
C VAL A 325 20.34 -13.30 24.79
N GLY A 326 20.56 -13.90 25.96
CA GLY A 326 20.87 -15.33 26.08
C GLY A 326 22.37 -15.63 25.95
N GLY A 327 23.13 -15.32 26.98
CA GLY A 327 24.54 -15.77 27.10
C GLY A 327 24.65 -17.29 27.18
N VAL A 328 24.78 -17.95 26.03
CA VAL A 328 25.31 -19.30 25.91
C VAL A 328 26.54 -19.20 25.04
N GLN A 329 27.71 -19.42 25.68
CA GLN A 329 28.90 -19.73 24.95
C GLN A 329 28.67 -21.04 24.20
N THR A 330 28.60 -21.02 22.90
CA THR A 330 28.71 -22.19 22.06
C THR A 330 30.08 -22.19 21.41
N GLN A 331 30.86 -23.19 21.86
CA GLN A 331 32.07 -23.66 21.17
C GLN A 331 31.70 -24.08 19.73
N ASP A 332 32.68 -23.87 18.88
CA ASP A 332 32.73 -24.25 17.47
C ASP A 332 32.08 -25.57 17.13
N ASN A 333 31.21 -25.54 16.11
CA ASN A 333 31.13 -26.62 15.14
C ASN A 333 30.87 -26.04 13.76
N GLN A 334 31.83 -26.28 12.88
CA GLN A 334 31.88 -25.86 11.50
C GLN A 334 30.74 -26.46 10.68
N ILE A 335 29.87 -25.61 10.14
CA ILE A 335 29.13 -25.91 8.93
C ILE A 335 29.39 -24.76 7.97
N LYS A 336 30.09 -25.07 6.88
CA LYS A 336 30.37 -24.15 5.78
C LYS A 336 29.08 -23.81 5.04
N HIS A 337 28.52 -22.67 5.34
CA HIS A 337 27.67 -21.96 4.40
C HIS A 337 28.39 -20.69 3.96
N ALA A 338 28.45 -20.50 2.65
CA ALA A 338 29.10 -19.35 2.03
C ALA A 338 28.49 -18.05 2.55
N THR A 339 29.20 -17.41 3.47
CA THR A 339 28.85 -16.08 3.95
C THR A 339 29.25 -15.08 2.89
N ILE A 340 28.27 -14.45 2.26
CA ILE A 340 28.51 -13.22 1.51
C ILE A 340 28.95 -12.17 2.54
N LYS A 341 30.26 -11.91 2.57
CA LYS A 341 30.84 -10.81 3.37
C LYS A 341 30.21 -9.51 2.85
N LEU A 342 29.51 -8.78 3.70
CA LEU A 342 29.26 -7.34 3.54
C LEU A 342 30.62 -6.67 3.44
N THR A 343 31.04 -6.37 2.23
CA THR A 343 32.29 -5.70 1.94
C THR A 343 32.19 -4.25 2.40
N THR A 344 33.23 -3.75 3.03
CA THR A 344 33.45 -2.31 3.28
C THR A 344 33.28 -1.57 1.95
N SER A 345 32.56 -0.41 1.95
CA SER A 345 32.44 0.40 0.76
C SER A 345 33.83 0.78 0.23
N VAL A 346 34.00 0.64 -1.08
CA VAL A 346 35.22 1.03 -1.78
C VAL A 346 34.97 2.21 -2.71
N GLN A 347 35.99 3.01 -2.98
CA GLN A 347 35.88 4.07 -3.96
C GLN A 347 35.72 3.47 -5.36
N CYS A 348 34.79 4.02 -6.15
CA CYS A 348 34.51 3.56 -7.51
C CYS A 348 35.80 3.52 -8.35
N SER A 349 36.07 2.38 -8.98
CA SER A 349 37.27 2.15 -9.79
C SER A 349 37.23 2.82 -11.17
N ALA A 350 36.08 3.37 -11.59
CA ALA A 350 35.94 3.97 -12.92
C ALA A 350 36.54 5.39 -13.01
N THR A 351 36.97 5.75 -14.21
CA THR A 351 37.52 7.06 -14.52
C THR A 351 36.41 7.96 -15.07
N THR A 352 36.37 9.21 -14.61
CA THR A 352 35.43 10.23 -15.09
C THR A 352 35.87 10.75 -16.47
N LYS A 353 34.96 11.43 -17.18
CA LYS A 353 35.28 12.11 -18.48
C LYS A 353 36.46 13.11 -18.41
N LYS A 354 36.83 13.53 -17.18
CA LYS A 354 37.98 14.44 -16.95
C LYS A 354 39.28 13.71 -16.60
N GLY A 355 39.35 12.39 -16.79
CA GLY A 355 40.55 11.58 -16.56
C GLY A 355 40.90 11.30 -15.09
N LYS A 356 40.02 11.67 -14.11
CA LYS A 356 40.24 11.42 -12.69
C LYS A 356 39.38 10.24 -12.22
N GLN A 357 39.87 9.48 -11.25
CA GLN A 357 39.06 8.42 -10.63
C GLN A 357 37.74 8.98 -10.04
N CYS A 358 36.66 8.25 -10.20
CA CYS A 358 35.37 8.64 -9.62
C CYS A 358 35.45 8.68 -8.10
N SER A 359 35.04 9.77 -7.49
CA SER A 359 35.10 9.95 -6.03
C SER A 359 33.97 9.26 -5.26
N ARG A 360 33.06 8.57 -5.94
CA ARG A 360 31.92 7.89 -5.30
C ARG A 360 32.33 6.59 -4.63
N MET A 361 31.73 6.34 -3.47
CA MET A 361 31.85 5.05 -2.80
C MET A 361 30.79 4.08 -3.36
N THR A 362 31.12 2.78 -3.38
CA THR A 362 30.24 1.72 -3.84
C THR A 362 30.39 0.47 -2.99
N TYR A 363 29.31 -0.29 -2.88
CA TYR A 363 29.29 -1.62 -2.29
C TYR A 363 29.18 -2.72 -3.37
N SER A 364 29.09 -2.32 -4.65
CA SER A 364 28.98 -3.25 -5.75
C SER A 364 30.20 -4.17 -5.84
N PRO A 365 30.00 -5.49 -6.02
CA PRO A 365 31.10 -6.47 -6.10
C PRO A 365 32.11 -6.18 -7.22
N ASN A 366 31.69 -5.48 -8.28
CA ASN A 366 32.55 -5.09 -9.40
C ASN A 366 33.37 -3.82 -9.11
N GLY A 367 33.23 -3.21 -7.93
CA GLY A 367 33.96 -1.98 -7.54
C GLY A 367 33.55 -0.73 -8.30
N LYS A 368 32.42 -0.74 -9.02
CA LYS A 368 31.93 0.42 -9.78
C LYS A 368 30.67 0.99 -9.13
N CYS A 369 30.53 2.31 -9.14
CA CYS A 369 29.29 2.94 -8.69
C CYS A 369 28.19 2.83 -9.76
N TRP A 370 26.94 3.03 -9.38
CA TRP A 370 25.76 2.93 -10.23
C TRP A 370 25.86 3.74 -11.55
N GLN A 371 26.59 4.87 -11.58
CA GLN A 371 26.83 5.62 -12.83
C GLN A 371 27.84 4.98 -13.78
N HIS A 372 28.60 4.01 -13.31
CA HIS A 372 29.66 3.35 -14.06
C HIS A 372 29.42 1.83 -14.19
N GLY A 373 28.15 1.39 -14.03
CA GLY A 373 27.76 -0.01 -14.18
C GLY A 373 28.06 -0.85 -12.94
N GLY A 374 27.91 -0.29 -11.77
CA GLY A 374 27.80 -1.01 -10.51
C GLY A 374 26.33 -1.44 -10.31
N ASP A 375 26.11 -2.71 -9.96
CA ASP A 375 24.81 -3.26 -9.61
C ASP A 375 24.40 -2.77 -8.20
#